data_4c22c69c67a72ebf8979b75e1b14764a
#
_entry.id   4c22c69c67a72ebf8979b75e1b14764a
#
_cell.length_a   1.000
_cell.length_b   1.000
_cell.length_c   1.000
_cell.angle_alpha   90.00
_cell.angle_beta   90.00
_cell.angle_gamma   90.00
#
_symmetry.space_group_name_H-M   'P 1'
#
loop_
_entity.id
_entity.type
_entity.pdbx_description
1 polymer ?
#
loop_
_entity_poly.entity_id
_entity_poly.type
_entity_poly.pdbx_seq_one_letter_code
_entity_poly.pdbx_strand_id
1 'polypeptide(L)'
;LGVRASAAHFDSTIDRSMRLLERQSVQLNLTAVWNSMADSLTIEVAVENLSGHKFPTAYPSRRAWLELKVEDQSGNIVFHSGAWDAIGEIVGLDPGYEPHHQTITQQDQVQIYQNIPRDVNSDKTYTLLRIAGYLKDNRIPPAGYLSDGLAADSTRIEGLATQDPDFNLNGLEEGTGGDKVHYSVSGLSPDASYYISATMNYQTIAPRFAQDLFDYDLPEVEVFQSYYEQMDLSPIPIAIVEQTISTSKIKTQIPESQLMIQVYPNPFNPETNIQISLPEDGNIKLSIFDMQGKQRIEIQRINQSRGMQEYSWDGKDSQGLNLEAGIYVVQIEFRATG
;
A
#
# COMPACT_ATOMS: atom_id res chain seq x y z
N LEU A 1 10.11 19.43 -36.42
CA LEU A 1 11.27 19.23 -35.53
C LEU A 1 12.59 18.88 -36.24
N GLY A 2 12.64 18.76 -37.57
CA GLY A 2 13.87 18.51 -38.34
C GLY A 2 14.59 17.17 -38.08
N VAL A 3 13.93 16.22 -37.44
CA VAL A 3 14.48 14.90 -37.09
C VAL A 3 14.40 14.00 -38.32
N ARG A 4 15.51 13.40 -38.74
CA ARG A 4 15.59 12.45 -39.85
C ARG A 4 15.13 11.02 -39.45
N ALA A 5 14.23 10.88 -38.48
CA ALA A 5 13.71 9.60 -38.06
C ALA A 5 12.41 9.28 -38.84
N SER A 6 12.24 8.05 -39.28
CA SER A 6 10.98 7.56 -39.85
C SER A 6 9.96 7.21 -38.76
N ALA A 7 8.68 7.09 -39.11
CA ALA A 7 7.64 6.60 -38.19
C ALA A 7 8.05 5.29 -37.52
N ALA A 8 8.60 4.34 -38.25
CA ALA A 8 9.05 3.06 -37.71
C ALA A 8 10.17 3.19 -36.62
N HIS A 9 11.01 4.23 -36.70
CA HIS A 9 12.00 4.49 -35.65
C HIS A 9 11.32 5.00 -34.38
N PHE A 10 10.30 5.85 -34.51
CA PHE A 10 9.50 6.31 -33.36
C PHE A 10 8.73 5.16 -32.74
N ASP A 11 8.05 4.34 -33.54
CA ASP A 11 7.29 3.16 -33.07
C ASP A 11 8.23 2.21 -32.29
N SER A 12 9.41 1.91 -32.87
CA SER A 12 10.41 1.06 -32.20
C SER A 12 10.91 1.65 -30.87
N THR A 13 10.98 2.98 -30.75
CA THR A 13 11.38 3.65 -29.52
C THR A 13 10.27 3.60 -28.48
N ILE A 14 9.02 3.82 -28.91
CA ILE A 14 7.82 3.69 -28.06
C ILE A 14 7.74 2.27 -27.51
N ASP A 15 7.84 1.25 -28.36
CA ASP A 15 7.78 -0.17 -27.94
C ASP A 15 8.87 -0.54 -26.91
N ARG A 16 10.07 0.02 -27.06
CA ARG A 16 11.16 -0.21 -26.08
C ARG A 16 10.89 0.48 -24.77
N SER A 17 10.38 1.72 -24.81
CA SER A 17 10.03 2.49 -23.61
C SER A 17 8.89 1.83 -22.85
N MET A 18 7.84 1.38 -23.55
CA MET A 18 6.73 0.65 -22.96
C MET A 18 7.19 -0.65 -22.29
N ARG A 19 8.00 -1.46 -22.98
CA ARG A 19 8.56 -2.69 -22.40
C ARG A 19 9.42 -2.43 -21.16
N LEU A 20 10.19 -1.33 -21.13
CA LEU A 20 10.96 -0.93 -19.97
C LEU A 20 10.04 -0.59 -18.79
N LEU A 21 9.03 0.25 -19.04
CA LEU A 21 8.07 0.69 -18.02
C LEU A 21 7.29 -0.50 -17.44
N GLU A 22 6.74 -1.37 -18.28
CA GLU A 22 5.88 -2.48 -17.87
C GLU A 22 6.63 -3.65 -17.21
N ARG A 23 7.90 -3.87 -17.55
CA ARG A 23 8.59 -5.11 -17.14
C ARG A 23 9.80 -4.92 -16.25
N GLN A 24 10.33 -3.68 -16.17
CA GLN A 24 11.62 -3.43 -15.52
C GLN A 24 11.59 -2.21 -14.60
N SER A 25 10.41 -1.61 -14.38
CA SER A 25 10.33 -0.40 -13.56
C SER A 25 9.79 -0.69 -12.18
N VAL A 26 8.67 -1.40 -12.07
CA VAL A 26 7.99 -1.61 -10.80
C VAL A 26 7.21 -2.94 -10.80
N GLN A 27 7.12 -3.55 -9.62
CA GLN A 27 6.25 -4.69 -9.35
C GLN A 27 5.28 -4.35 -8.23
N LEU A 28 4.05 -4.85 -8.34
CA LEU A 28 3.02 -4.73 -7.31
C LEU A 28 2.69 -6.09 -6.70
N ASN A 29 2.43 -6.10 -5.40
CA ASN A 29 1.78 -7.20 -4.70
C ASN A 29 0.62 -6.65 -3.88
N LEU A 30 -0.49 -7.38 -3.82
CA LEU A 30 -1.70 -6.98 -3.12
C LEU A 30 -2.11 -8.06 -2.13
N THR A 31 -2.42 -7.64 -0.90
CA THR A 31 -3.00 -8.48 0.14
C THR A 31 -4.23 -7.79 0.71
N ALA A 32 -5.36 -8.46 0.74
CA ALA A 32 -6.58 -7.93 1.31
C ALA A 32 -7.13 -8.85 2.41
N VAL A 33 -7.55 -8.26 3.53
CA VAL A 33 -8.10 -8.95 4.68
C VAL A 33 -9.43 -8.32 5.07
N TRP A 34 -10.47 -9.16 5.26
CA TRP A 34 -11.75 -8.72 5.79
C TRP A 34 -11.72 -8.64 7.31
N ASN A 35 -12.10 -7.49 7.85
CA ASN A 35 -12.33 -7.30 9.28
C ASN A 35 -13.83 -7.40 9.57
N SER A 36 -14.26 -8.54 10.10
CA SER A 36 -15.67 -8.83 10.37
C SER A 36 -16.25 -8.06 11.57
N MET A 37 -15.42 -7.43 12.40
CA MET A 37 -15.86 -6.61 13.54
C MET A 37 -16.12 -5.17 13.13
N ALA A 38 -15.42 -4.68 12.11
CA ALA A 38 -15.52 -3.30 11.64
C ALA A 38 -16.23 -3.17 10.28
N ASP A 39 -16.72 -4.27 9.70
CA ASP A 39 -17.28 -4.33 8.35
C ASP A 39 -16.42 -3.53 7.34
N SER A 40 -15.12 -3.86 7.33
CA SER A 40 -14.12 -3.14 6.55
C SER A 40 -13.11 -4.08 5.89
N LEU A 41 -12.50 -3.62 4.80
CA LEU A 41 -11.33 -4.23 4.18
C LEU A 41 -10.08 -3.48 4.61
N THR A 42 -9.07 -4.22 5.06
CA THR A 42 -7.69 -3.74 5.14
C THR A 42 -6.96 -4.29 3.93
N ILE A 43 -6.40 -3.40 3.10
CA ILE A 43 -5.69 -3.75 1.88
C ILE A 43 -4.28 -3.19 1.99
N GLU A 44 -3.28 -4.03 1.74
CA GLU A 44 -1.88 -3.65 1.60
C GLU A 44 -1.49 -3.77 0.13
N VAL A 45 -0.94 -2.70 -0.44
CA VAL A 45 -0.32 -2.71 -1.76
C VAL A 45 1.17 -2.47 -1.57
N ALA A 46 1.96 -3.53 -1.76
CA ALA A 46 3.40 -3.43 -1.76
C ALA A 46 3.92 -3.10 -3.16
N VAL A 47 4.81 -2.12 -3.22
CA VAL A 47 5.45 -1.61 -4.44
C VAL A 47 6.94 -1.87 -4.36
N GLU A 48 7.52 -2.50 -5.36
CA GLU A 48 8.96 -2.78 -5.45
C GLU A 48 9.54 -2.10 -6.69
N ASN A 49 10.60 -1.31 -6.52
CA ASN A 49 11.35 -0.71 -7.62
C ASN A 49 12.35 -1.71 -8.18
N LEU A 50 12.14 -2.12 -9.43
CA LEU A 50 13.01 -3.06 -10.14
C LEU A 50 14.18 -2.39 -10.86
N SER A 51 14.26 -1.04 -10.86
CA SER A 51 15.27 -0.29 -11.56
C SER A 51 16.46 0.07 -10.66
N GLY A 52 17.61 0.36 -11.26
CA GLY A 52 18.81 0.78 -10.52
C GLY A 52 18.86 2.26 -10.11
N HIS A 53 17.73 2.95 -10.12
CA HIS A 53 17.59 4.36 -9.77
C HIS A 53 16.22 4.62 -9.16
N LYS A 54 16.01 5.84 -8.60
CA LYS A 54 14.68 6.20 -8.05
C LYS A 54 13.57 6.06 -9.10
N PHE A 55 12.43 5.52 -8.69
CA PHE A 55 11.23 5.40 -9.53
C PHE A 55 10.12 6.35 -9.05
N PRO A 56 9.44 7.12 -9.94
CA PRO A 56 9.84 7.38 -11.34
C PRO A 56 11.16 8.16 -11.44
N THR A 57 11.90 7.94 -12.53
CA THR A 57 13.23 8.53 -12.69
C THR A 57 13.18 9.99 -13.12
N ALA A 58 14.23 10.72 -12.80
CA ALA A 58 14.66 12.02 -13.29
C ALA A 58 13.70 13.19 -13.05
N TYR A 59 13.08 13.68 -14.08
CA TYR A 59 12.54 15.03 -14.23
C TYR A 59 11.33 15.29 -13.33
N PRO A 60 11.17 16.50 -12.73
CA PRO A 60 10.03 16.82 -11.86
C PRO A 60 8.65 16.79 -12.53
N SER A 61 8.59 16.74 -13.85
CA SER A 61 7.34 16.55 -14.58
C SER A 61 6.74 15.15 -14.44
N ARG A 62 7.57 14.15 -14.08
CA ARG A 62 7.18 12.75 -14.04
C ARG A 62 6.54 12.40 -12.71
N ARG A 63 5.44 11.67 -12.77
CA ARG A 63 4.82 11.06 -11.60
C ARG A 63 4.36 9.63 -11.88
N ALA A 64 4.30 8.84 -10.83
CA ALA A 64 3.62 7.56 -10.81
C ALA A 64 2.73 7.51 -9.57
N TRP A 65 1.57 6.84 -9.64
CA TRP A 65 0.68 6.74 -8.50
C TRP A 65 -0.09 5.43 -8.48
N LEU A 66 -0.52 5.07 -7.29
CA LEU A 66 -1.40 3.94 -7.09
C LEU A 66 -2.85 4.38 -7.31
N GLU A 67 -3.53 3.70 -8.23
CA GLU A 67 -4.97 3.72 -8.36
C GLU A 67 -5.52 2.44 -7.72
N LEU A 68 -6.26 2.57 -6.62
CA LEU A 68 -6.94 1.45 -5.98
C LEU A 68 -8.44 1.56 -6.21
N LYS A 69 -9.02 0.51 -6.80
CA LYS A 69 -10.45 0.40 -7.01
C LYS A 69 -10.99 -0.86 -6.32
N VAL A 70 -12.10 -0.70 -5.61
CA VAL A 70 -12.85 -1.80 -5.01
C VAL A 70 -14.26 -1.79 -5.59
N GLU A 71 -14.67 -2.90 -6.17
CA GLU A 71 -15.99 -3.09 -6.77
C GLU A 71 -16.75 -4.19 -6.04
N ASP A 72 -18.07 -4.00 -5.88
CA ASP A 72 -18.95 -5.05 -5.36
C ASP A 72 -19.22 -6.14 -6.43
N GLN A 73 -19.91 -7.19 -6.03
CA GLN A 73 -20.27 -8.30 -6.92
C GLN A 73 -21.16 -7.91 -8.11
N SER A 74 -21.74 -6.71 -8.10
CA SER A 74 -22.55 -6.16 -9.19
C SER A 74 -21.75 -5.25 -10.12
N GLY A 75 -20.45 -5.03 -9.82
CA GLY A 75 -19.57 -4.13 -10.54
C GLY A 75 -19.73 -2.65 -10.15
N ASN A 76 -20.41 -2.35 -9.03
CA ASN A 76 -20.45 -0.98 -8.54
C ASN A 76 -19.18 -0.66 -7.79
N ILE A 77 -18.60 0.50 -8.08
CA ILE A 77 -17.42 1.01 -7.37
C ILE A 77 -17.85 1.46 -5.97
N VAL A 78 -17.27 0.84 -4.95
CA VAL A 78 -17.51 1.17 -3.53
C VAL A 78 -16.36 1.98 -2.93
N PHE A 79 -15.18 1.92 -3.54
CA PHE A 79 -14.03 2.75 -3.19
C PHE A 79 -13.13 2.97 -4.41
N HIS A 80 -12.67 4.21 -4.63
CA HIS A 80 -11.78 4.53 -5.74
C HIS A 80 -10.84 5.68 -5.35
N SER A 81 -9.60 5.36 -5.08
CA SER A 81 -8.50 6.31 -4.85
C SER A 81 -7.61 6.34 -6.08
N GLY A 82 -7.16 7.55 -6.49
CA GLY A 82 -6.27 7.71 -7.63
C GLY A 82 -6.97 7.70 -9.01
N ALA A 83 -8.29 7.88 -9.05
CA ALA A 83 -9.02 8.13 -10.30
C ALA A 83 -8.49 9.38 -11.01
N TRP A 84 -8.60 9.41 -12.32
CA TRP A 84 -8.13 10.53 -13.16
C TRP A 84 -9.20 10.95 -14.16
N ASP A 85 -9.09 12.19 -14.66
CA ASP A 85 -10.05 12.80 -15.58
C ASP A 85 -9.57 12.78 -17.04
N ALA A 86 -10.37 13.37 -17.94
CA ALA A 86 -10.11 13.38 -19.40
C ALA A 86 -8.81 14.13 -19.78
N ILE A 87 -8.26 14.98 -18.92
CA ILE A 87 -6.98 15.65 -19.16
C ILE A 87 -5.81 14.96 -18.40
N GLY A 88 -6.05 13.78 -17.84
CA GLY A 88 -5.07 13.01 -17.11
C GLY A 88 -4.73 13.57 -15.72
N GLU A 89 -5.55 14.51 -15.17
CA GLU A 89 -5.34 14.98 -13.80
C GLU A 89 -6.00 14.02 -12.81
N ILE A 90 -5.33 13.78 -11.70
CA ILE A 90 -5.83 12.90 -10.64
C ILE A 90 -6.94 13.64 -9.88
N VAL A 91 -8.06 12.97 -9.68
CA VAL A 91 -9.24 13.56 -9.04
C VAL A 91 -9.03 13.68 -7.52
N GLY A 92 -9.42 14.82 -6.96
CA GLY A 92 -9.43 15.05 -5.51
C GLY A 92 -8.10 15.48 -4.88
N LEU A 93 -7.06 15.73 -5.69
CA LEU A 93 -5.74 16.13 -5.18
C LEU A 93 -5.76 17.44 -4.38
N ASP A 94 -4.91 17.48 -3.35
CA ASP A 94 -4.59 18.73 -2.65
C ASP A 94 -4.16 19.82 -3.66
N PRO A 95 -4.70 21.05 -3.55
CA PRO A 95 -4.33 22.18 -4.43
C PRO A 95 -2.83 22.51 -4.37
N GLY A 96 -2.17 22.29 -3.24
CA GLY A 96 -0.73 22.50 -3.09
C GLY A 96 0.07 21.37 -3.73
N TYR A 97 0.17 20.29 -3.06
CA TYR A 97 0.71 18.99 -3.54
C TYR A 97 0.22 17.88 -2.62
N GLU A 98 0.02 16.72 -3.19
CA GLU A 98 -0.37 15.53 -2.43
C GLU A 98 0.79 15.03 -1.55
N PRO A 99 0.59 14.88 -0.23
CA PRO A 99 1.63 14.36 0.64
C PRO A 99 1.94 12.88 0.33
N HIS A 100 2.94 12.33 1.02
CA HIS A 100 3.12 10.88 1.07
C HIS A 100 2.13 10.28 2.07
N HIS A 101 1.47 9.18 1.67
CA HIS A 101 0.50 8.48 2.50
C HIS A 101 1.00 7.07 2.82
N GLN A 102 1.19 6.76 4.10
CA GLN A 102 1.34 5.41 4.60
C GLN A 102 -0.01 4.69 4.63
N THR A 103 -1.07 5.41 5.04
CA THR A 103 -2.42 4.88 5.14
C THR A 103 -3.41 5.79 4.43
N ILE A 104 -4.28 5.19 3.62
CA ILE A 104 -5.35 5.84 2.87
C ILE A 104 -6.69 5.32 3.36
N THR A 105 -7.57 6.24 3.78
CA THR A 105 -8.91 5.94 4.32
C THR A 105 -10.03 6.61 3.53
N GLN A 106 -9.68 7.55 2.65
CA GLN A 106 -10.63 8.34 1.87
C GLN A 106 -10.23 8.33 0.39
N GLN A 107 -11.21 8.50 -0.50
CA GLN A 107 -11.01 8.40 -1.94
C GLN A 107 -10.22 9.56 -2.54
N ASP A 108 -10.17 10.71 -1.84
CA ASP A 108 -9.41 11.91 -2.22
C ASP A 108 -7.95 11.89 -1.74
N GLN A 109 -7.54 10.88 -0.99
CA GLN A 109 -6.14 10.62 -0.64
C GLN A 109 -5.52 9.70 -1.69
N VAL A 110 -4.36 10.09 -2.24
CA VAL A 110 -3.70 9.31 -3.31
C VAL A 110 -2.20 9.18 -3.06
N GLN A 111 -1.68 7.96 -3.07
CA GLN A 111 -0.24 7.77 -3.01
C GLN A 111 0.41 8.03 -4.35
N ILE A 112 1.10 9.18 -4.45
CA ILE A 112 1.82 9.62 -5.64
C ILE A 112 3.31 9.62 -5.36
N TYR A 113 4.08 8.93 -6.20
CA TYR A 113 5.54 8.93 -6.21
C TYR A 113 6.05 9.98 -7.19
N GLN A 114 6.66 11.04 -6.66
CA GLN A 114 7.13 12.18 -7.43
C GLN A 114 8.11 13.01 -6.62
N ASN A 115 8.78 13.95 -7.23
CA ASN A 115 9.42 15.04 -6.52
C ASN A 115 8.66 16.35 -6.73
N ILE A 116 8.56 17.15 -5.68
CA ILE A 116 8.00 18.50 -5.69
C ILE A 116 9.12 19.49 -5.33
N PRO A 117 9.68 20.19 -6.30
CA PRO A 117 10.76 21.14 -6.07
C PRO A 117 10.29 22.38 -5.30
N ARG A 118 11.21 22.97 -4.52
CA ARG A 118 11.05 24.28 -3.87
C ARG A 118 12.17 25.22 -4.23
N ASP A 119 11.86 26.51 -4.21
CA ASP A 119 12.84 27.57 -4.37
C ASP A 119 13.55 27.93 -3.05
N VAL A 120 14.36 28.99 -3.06
CA VAL A 120 15.10 29.48 -1.89
C VAL A 120 14.18 30.01 -0.77
N ASN A 121 12.95 30.40 -1.09
CA ASN A 121 11.95 30.86 -0.12
C ASN A 121 11.09 29.71 0.44
N SER A 122 11.34 28.48 0.00
CA SER A 122 10.55 27.29 0.29
C SER A 122 9.18 27.26 -0.41
N ASP A 123 8.98 28.07 -1.45
CA ASP A 123 7.80 28.03 -2.29
C ASP A 123 7.94 26.94 -3.36
N LYS A 124 6.82 26.24 -3.68
CA LYS A 124 6.79 25.27 -4.76
C LYS A 124 7.17 25.94 -6.08
N THR A 125 8.07 25.32 -6.85
CA THR A 125 8.46 25.82 -8.17
C THR A 125 8.69 24.69 -9.15
N TYR A 126 8.28 24.88 -10.41
CA TYR A 126 8.63 23.97 -11.50
C TYR A 126 9.71 24.57 -12.42
N THR A 127 10.14 25.80 -12.16
CA THR A 127 11.25 26.43 -12.89
C THR A 127 12.58 25.83 -12.44
N LEU A 128 13.24 25.06 -13.31
CA LEU A 128 14.46 24.30 -12.96
C LEU A 128 15.57 25.15 -12.36
N LEU A 129 15.79 26.35 -12.89
CA LEU A 129 16.84 27.26 -12.43
C LEU A 129 16.57 27.87 -11.04
N ARG A 130 15.35 27.74 -10.52
CA ARG A 130 14.96 28.20 -9.17
C ARG A 130 15.02 27.10 -8.13
N ILE A 131 15.22 25.84 -8.52
CA ILE A 131 15.22 24.72 -7.58
C ILE A 131 16.35 24.85 -6.59
N ALA A 132 16.02 24.98 -5.31
CA ALA A 132 16.94 25.00 -4.18
C ALA A 132 16.86 23.73 -3.31
N GLY A 133 15.85 22.89 -3.53
CA GLY A 133 15.60 21.66 -2.80
C GLY A 133 14.22 21.09 -3.14
N TYR A 134 13.71 20.22 -2.28
CA TYR A 134 12.41 19.58 -2.47
C TYR A 134 11.52 19.78 -1.24
N LEU A 135 10.21 19.94 -1.47
CA LEU A 135 9.17 19.84 -0.44
C LEU A 135 8.81 18.38 -0.20
N LYS A 136 8.90 17.59 -1.28
CA LYS A 136 8.63 16.16 -1.29
C LYS A 136 9.56 15.50 -2.32
N ASP A 137 10.23 14.44 -1.94
CA ASP A 137 10.84 13.47 -2.86
C ASP A 137 10.63 12.05 -2.28
N ASN A 138 9.48 11.48 -2.60
CA ASN A 138 9.10 10.11 -2.23
C ASN A 138 9.18 9.16 -3.43
N ARG A 139 10.00 9.47 -4.43
CA ARG A 139 10.32 8.51 -5.49
C ARG A 139 11.00 7.30 -4.87
N ILE A 140 10.48 6.12 -5.16
CA ILE A 140 10.94 4.87 -4.55
C ILE A 140 12.42 4.64 -4.92
N PRO A 141 13.35 4.55 -3.96
CA PRO A 141 14.75 4.31 -4.25
C PRO A 141 15.00 2.90 -4.81
N PRO A 142 16.15 2.63 -5.43
CA PRO A 142 16.51 1.27 -5.81
C PRO A 142 16.82 0.41 -4.59
N ALA A 143 16.72 -0.91 -4.73
CA ALA A 143 17.16 -1.85 -3.71
C ALA A 143 18.64 -1.61 -3.33
N GLY A 144 18.93 -1.65 -2.04
CA GLY A 144 20.26 -1.34 -1.49
C GLY A 144 20.54 0.15 -1.27
N TYR A 145 19.57 1.04 -1.47
CA TYR A 145 19.72 2.46 -1.14
C TYR A 145 19.78 2.67 0.38
N LEU A 146 20.82 3.38 0.84
CA LEU A 146 21.01 3.78 2.22
C LEU A 146 20.96 5.30 2.34
N SER A 147 20.26 5.80 3.37
CA SER A 147 20.07 7.24 3.60
C SER A 147 21.35 8.00 3.96
N ASP A 148 22.38 7.28 4.46
CA ASP A 148 23.72 7.79 4.78
C ASP A 148 24.78 7.40 3.74
N GLY A 149 24.39 6.89 2.57
CA GLY A 149 25.26 6.47 1.50
C GLY A 149 26.07 7.61 0.87
N LEU A 150 27.05 7.26 0.03
CA LEU A 150 28.00 8.21 -0.61
C LEU A 150 27.31 9.32 -1.43
N ALA A 151 26.09 9.11 -1.92
CA ALA A 151 25.32 10.07 -2.71
C ALA A 151 24.14 10.67 -1.92
N ALA A 152 24.13 10.53 -0.60
CA ALA A 152 23.01 10.96 0.25
C ALA A 152 22.61 12.43 0.04
N ASP A 153 23.59 13.32 -0.19
CA ASP A 153 23.33 14.76 -0.39
C ASP A 153 22.49 15.07 -1.63
N SER A 154 22.57 14.24 -2.67
CA SER A 154 21.88 14.46 -3.96
C SER A 154 20.73 13.50 -4.20
N THR A 155 20.54 12.51 -3.33
CA THR A 155 19.53 11.45 -3.51
C THR A 155 18.58 11.32 -2.32
N ARG A 156 18.46 12.35 -1.47
CA ARG A 156 17.63 12.33 -0.28
C ARG A 156 16.18 11.97 -0.58
N ILE A 157 15.57 11.28 0.38
CA ILE A 157 14.12 11.18 0.52
C ILE A 157 13.69 12.42 1.30
N GLU A 158 12.64 13.10 0.87
CA GLU A 158 12.17 14.34 1.48
C GLU A 158 10.66 14.30 1.72
N GLY A 159 10.20 14.96 2.77
CA GLY A 159 8.79 15.02 3.17
C GLY A 159 8.39 13.84 4.05
N LEU A 160 7.09 13.53 4.09
CA LEU A 160 6.53 12.54 5.02
C LEU A 160 7.02 11.09 4.78
N ALA A 161 7.55 10.77 3.60
CA ALA A 161 8.13 9.46 3.33
C ALA A 161 9.30 9.11 4.28
N THR A 162 9.97 10.12 4.86
CA THR A 162 11.02 9.91 5.87
C THR A 162 10.49 9.39 7.22
N GLN A 163 9.19 9.45 7.44
CA GLN A 163 8.52 9.03 8.66
C GLN A 163 7.73 7.73 8.47
N ASP A 164 7.66 7.22 7.23
CA ASP A 164 6.97 6.00 6.91
C ASP A 164 7.87 4.79 7.19
N PRO A 165 7.48 3.89 8.13
CA PRO A 165 8.27 2.72 8.49
C PRO A 165 8.32 1.65 7.40
N ASP A 166 7.50 1.76 6.36
CA ASP A 166 7.44 0.82 5.24
C ASP A 166 8.18 1.34 3.99
N PHE A 167 8.52 2.66 3.95
CA PHE A 167 9.18 3.26 2.79
C PHE A 167 10.69 2.99 2.80
N ASN A 168 11.17 2.16 1.88
CA ASN A 168 12.55 1.68 1.78
C ASN A 168 13.06 0.94 3.02
N LEU A 169 12.15 0.50 3.90
CA LEU A 169 12.45 -0.12 5.19
C LEU A 169 11.85 -1.52 5.31
N ASN A 170 12.51 -2.37 6.10
CA ASN A 170 11.97 -3.60 6.63
C ASN A 170 12.33 -3.67 8.12
N GLY A 171 11.43 -3.18 8.96
CA GLY A 171 11.71 -2.94 10.37
C GLY A 171 12.74 -1.81 10.54
N LEU A 172 13.96 -2.14 10.97
CA LEU A 172 15.06 -1.17 11.13
C LEU A 172 16.08 -1.21 9.99
N GLU A 173 15.93 -2.11 9.02
CA GLU A 173 16.87 -2.30 7.93
C GLU A 173 16.43 -1.47 6.71
N GLU A 174 17.30 -0.57 6.25
CA GLU A 174 17.11 0.21 5.01
C GLU A 174 17.52 -0.61 3.79
N GLY A 175 16.98 -0.20 2.63
CA GLY A 175 17.46 -0.72 1.35
C GLY A 175 16.53 -1.72 0.70
N THR A 176 15.26 -1.78 1.09
CA THR A 176 14.30 -2.67 0.43
C THR A 176 14.05 -2.28 -1.03
N GLY A 177 14.16 -0.99 -1.36
CA GLY A 177 13.77 -0.48 -2.67
C GLY A 177 12.25 -0.53 -2.90
N GLY A 178 11.46 -0.48 -1.84
CA GLY A 178 10.02 -0.61 -1.91
C GLY A 178 9.25 0.31 -0.98
N ASP A 179 7.94 0.21 -1.06
CA ASP A 179 6.97 0.90 -0.21
C ASP A 179 5.76 -0.01 0.03
N LYS A 180 5.04 0.17 1.15
CA LYS A 180 3.77 -0.48 1.42
C LYS A 180 2.71 0.54 1.78
N VAL A 181 1.69 0.60 0.96
CA VAL A 181 0.55 1.52 1.17
C VAL A 181 -0.63 0.73 1.71
N HIS A 182 -1.14 1.18 2.85
CA HIS A 182 -2.26 0.56 3.53
C HIS A 182 -3.56 1.30 3.23
N TYR A 183 -4.60 0.58 2.85
CA TYR A 183 -5.92 1.13 2.64
C TYR A 183 -6.89 0.54 3.66
N SER A 184 -7.75 1.39 4.21
CA SER A 184 -8.85 0.97 5.09
C SER A 184 -10.18 1.40 4.47
N VAL A 185 -10.90 0.45 3.91
CA VAL A 185 -12.18 0.68 3.23
C VAL A 185 -13.30 0.20 4.14
N SER A 186 -14.08 1.13 4.67
CA SER A 186 -15.17 0.87 5.63
C SER A 186 -16.56 1.00 4.99
N GLY A 187 -17.59 0.61 5.72
CA GLY A 187 -18.98 0.70 5.27
C GLY A 187 -19.36 -0.33 4.22
N LEU A 188 -18.63 -1.43 4.17
CA LEU A 188 -18.86 -2.52 3.25
C LEU A 188 -19.91 -3.51 3.81
N SER A 189 -20.60 -4.21 2.91
CA SER A 189 -21.56 -5.23 3.33
C SER A 189 -20.87 -6.53 3.72
N PRO A 190 -21.22 -7.13 4.87
CA PRO A 190 -20.84 -8.53 5.13
C PRO A 190 -21.57 -9.46 4.16
N ASP A 191 -21.07 -10.70 4.03
CA ASP A 191 -21.63 -11.73 3.13
C ASP A 191 -21.69 -11.30 1.65
N ALA A 192 -20.74 -10.49 1.21
CA ALA A 192 -20.55 -10.04 -0.17
C ALA A 192 -19.20 -10.51 -0.74
N SER A 193 -19.01 -10.30 -2.03
CA SER A 193 -17.70 -10.46 -2.67
C SER A 193 -17.26 -9.13 -3.25
N TYR A 194 -15.97 -8.83 -3.12
CA TYR A 194 -15.37 -7.62 -3.62
C TYR A 194 -14.21 -7.96 -4.56
N TYR A 195 -14.19 -7.29 -5.69
CA TYR A 195 -13.07 -7.30 -6.61
C TYR A 195 -12.20 -6.07 -6.33
N ILE A 196 -10.92 -6.29 -6.12
CA ILE A 196 -9.95 -5.27 -5.78
C ILE A 196 -8.92 -5.23 -6.89
N SER A 197 -8.68 -4.05 -7.48
CA SER A 197 -7.60 -3.84 -8.42
C SER A 197 -6.71 -2.69 -7.98
N ALA A 198 -5.41 -2.91 -7.99
CA ALA A 198 -4.41 -1.88 -7.79
C ALA A 198 -3.58 -1.73 -9.05
N THR A 199 -3.50 -0.51 -9.57
CA THR A 199 -2.76 -0.16 -10.79
C THR A 199 -1.70 0.88 -10.47
N MET A 200 -0.47 0.65 -10.90
CA MET A 200 0.54 1.69 -10.94
C MET A 200 0.41 2.45 -12.26
N ASN A 201 -0.06 3.67 -12.18
CA ASN A 201 -0.15 4.58 -13.31
C ASN A 201 1.11 5.45 -13.41
N TYR A 202 1.52 5.77 -14.63
CA TYR A 202 2.69 6.60 -14.91
C TYR A 202 2.34 7.73 -15.88
N GLN A 203 2.85 8.92 -15.63
CA GLN A 203 2.81 10.06 -16.55
C GLN A 203 4.19 10.69 -16.71
N THR A 204 4.55 10.98 -17.96
CA THR A 204 5.79 11.67 -18.31
C THR A 204 5.73 13.16 -17.97
N ILE A 205 4.56 13.76 -18.15
CA ILE A 205 4.31 15.17 -17.87
C ILE A 205 2.99 15.27 -17.10
N ALA A 206 3.09 15.58 -15.81
CA ALA A 206 1.91 15.84 -14.98
C ALA A 206 1.18 17.10 -15.47
N PRO A 207 -0.16 17.12 -15.55
CA PRO A 207 -0.92 18.28 -16.01
C PRO A 207 -0.56 19.58 -15.27
N ARG A 208 -0.40 19.51 -13.95
CA ARG A 208 0.01 20.69 -13.13
C ARG A 208 1.40 21.22 -13.48
N PHE A 209 2.30 20.36 -13.94
CA PHE A 209 3.62 20.78 -14.43
C PHE A 209 3.52 21.51 -15.78
N ALA A 210 2.68 20.98 -16.69
CA ALA A 210 2.45 21.60 -17.98
C ALA A 210 1.73 22.96 -17.82
N GLN A 211 0.75 23.03 -16.90
CA GLN A 211 -0.01 24.25 -16.63
C GLN A 211 0.88 25.39 -16.12
N ASP A 212 1.83 25.10 -15.22
CA ASP A 212 2.81 26.12 -14.75
C ASP A 212 3.67 26.67 -15.90
N LEU A 213 3.97 25.83 -16.91
CA LEU A 213 4.70 26.28 -18.11
C LEU A 213 3.81 27.18 -19.00
N PHE A 214 2.52 26.89 -19.10
CA PHE A 214 1.59 27.63 -19.95
C PHE A 214 1.28 29.04 -19.43
N ASP A 215 1.64 29.36 -18.20
CA ASP A 215 1.55 30.71 -17.65
C ASP A 215 2.60 31.68 -18.24
N TYR A 216 3.56 31.19 -19.03
CA TYR A 216 4.59 32.00 -19.68
C TYR A 216 4.21 32.32 -21.14
N ASP A 217 4.08 33.59 -21.44
CA ASP A 217 3.78 34.13 -22.78
C ASP A 217 5.04 34.15 -23.65
N LEU A 218 5.39 32.96 -24.19
CA LEU A 218 6.56 32.75 -25.07
C LEU A 218 6.16 31.93 -26.30
N PRO A 219 6.63 32.26 -27.51
CA PRO A 219 6.28 31.52 -28.74
C PRO A 219 6.59 30.01 -28.66
N GLU A 220 7.66 29.62 -27.97
CA GLU A 220 8.03 28.21 -27.77
C GLU A 220 7.05 27.49 -26.86
N VAL A 221 6.48 28.18 -25.88
CA VAL A 221 5.46 27.63 -24.97
C VAL A 221 4.14 27.47 -25.73
N GLU A 222 3.73 28.44 -26.53
CA GLU A 222 2.52 28.33 -27.36
C GLU A 222 2.60 27.13 -28.30
N VAL A 223 3.74 26.92 -28.96
CA VAL A 223 3.97 25.77 -29.84
C VAL A 223 3.90 24.46 -29.03
N PHE A 224 4.51 24.38 -27.87
CA PHE A 224 4.45 23.19 -27.02
C PHE A 224 3.02 22.92 -26.53
N GLN A 225 2.31 23.96 -26.07
CA GLN A 225 0.92 23.84 -25.64
C GLN A 225 0.03 23.31 -26.77
N SER A 226 0.21 23.80 -28.01
CA SER A 226 -0.57 23.32 -29.15
C SER A 226 -0.35 21.83 -29.46
N TYR A 227 0.83 21.29 -29.18
CA TYR A 227 1.08 19.84 -29.29
C TYR A 227 0.51 19.09 -28.09
N TYR A 228 0.68 19.60 -26.88
CA TYR A 228 0.19 18.98 -25.66
C TYR A 228 -1.32 18.76 -25.66
N GLU A 229 -2.08 19.78 -26.12
CA GLU A 229 -3.53 19.74 -26.20
C GLU A 229 -4.07 18.74 -27.27
N GLN A 230 -3.20 18.29 -28.18
CA GLN A 230 -3.54 17.28 -29.21
C GLN A 230 -3.16 15.85 -28.82
N MET A 231 -2.45 15.68 -27.69
CA MET A 231 -2.00 14.37 -27.23
C MET A 231 -3.11 13.65 -26.44
N ASP A 232 -3.04 12.34 -26.42
CA ASP A 232 -3.71 11.54 -25.41
C ASP A 232 -2.96 11.73 -24.09
N LEU A 233 -3.62 12.34 -23.11
CA LEU A 233 -3.07 12.63 -21.79
C LEU A 233 -3.37 11.54 -20.77
N SER A 234 -3.99 10.45 -21.19
CA SER A 234 -4.26 9.30 -20.34
C SER A 234 -2.98 8.78 -19.72
N PRO A 235 -2.99 8.40 -18.43
CA PRO A 235 -1.83 7.77 -17.82
C PRO A 235 -1.55 6.40 -18.43
N ILE A 236 -0.31 5.96 -18.31
CA ILE A 236 0.14 4.65 -18.79
C ILE A 236 0.08 3.68 -17.60
N PRO A 237 -0.79 2.66 -17.61
CA PRO A 237 -0.77 1.61 -16.61
C PRO A 237 0.45 0.72 -16.83
N ILE A 238 1.37 0.67 -15.85
CA ILE A 238 2.66 -0.04 -15.98
C ILE A 238 2.76 -1.30 -15.15
N ALA A 239 1.92 -1.44 -14.13
CA ALA A 239 1.75 -2.66 -13.35
C ALA A 239 0.32 -2.75 -12.83
N ILE A 240 -0.26 -3.94 -12.83
CA ILE A 240 -1.62 -4.19 -12.35
C ILE A 240 -1.57 -5.47 -11.51
N VAL A 241 -2.27 -5.43 -10.37
CA VAL A 241 -2.53 -6.61 -9.54
C VAL A 241 -3.98 -6.60 -9.09
N GLU A 242 -4.57 -7.79 -9.04
CA GLU A 242 -6.00 -7.96 -8.80
C GLU A 242 -6.23 -9.09 -7.80
N GLN A 243 -7.24 -8.93 -6.96
CA GLN A 243 -7.66 -9.94 -5.99
C GLN A 243 -9.17 -9.90 -5.80
N THR A 244 -9.80 -11.06 -5.71
CA THR A 244 -11.18 -11.15 -5.23
C THR A 244 -11.19 -11.66 -3.81
N ILE A 245 -11.94 -10.99 -2.95
CA ILE A 245 -12.18 -11.41 -1.57
C ILE A 245 -13.67 -11.64 -1.35
N SER A 246 -14.01 -12.73 -0.67
CA SER A 246 -15.37 -12.96 -0.19
C SER A 246 -15.42 -12.63 1.30
N THR A 247 -16.29 -11.70 1.65
CA THR A 247 -16.56 -11.33 3.06
C THR A 247 -17.62 -12.24 3.66
N SER A 248 -18.18 -13.15 2.85
CA SER A 248 -19.06 -14.17 3.39
C SER A 248 -18.40 -14.69 4.65
N LYS A 249 -19.07 -14.50 5.79
CA LYS A 249 -18.83 -15.42 6.90
C LYS A 249 -18.91 -16.77 6.23
N ILE A 250 -17.76 -17.32 5.89
CA ILE A 250 -17.70 -18.73 5.65
C ILE A 250 -18.40 -19.25 6.92
N LYS A 251 -19.67 -19.64 6.80
CA LYS A 251 -20.06 -20.84 7.50
C LYS A 251 -19.06 -21.85 6.93
N THR A 252 -17.86 -21.80 7.48
CA THR A 252 -17.03 -22.97 7.47
C THR A 252 -18.04 -23.97 7.95
N GLN A 253 -18.53 -24.82 7.05
CA GLN A 253 -18.95 -26.14 7.48
C GLN A 253 -17.61 -26.69 7.97
N ILE A 254 -17.24 -26.20 9.16
CA ILE A 254 -16.27 -26.84 10.02
C ILE A 254 -16.82 -28.24 10.06
N PRO A 255 -16.11 -29.25 9.56
CA PRO A 255 -16.55 -30.62 9.73
C PRO A 255 -16.91 -30.68 11.20
N GLU A 256 -18.17 -30.98 11.53
CA GLU A 256 -18.73 -30.88 12.88
C GLU A 256 -17.94 -31.63 13.95
N SER A 257 -16.76 -32.12 13.59
CA SER A 257 -15.88 -33.01 14.32
C SER A 257 -14.44 -32.50 14.56
N GLN A 258 -14.07 -31.27 14.23
CA GLN A 258 -12.68 -30.83 14.43
C GLN A 258 -12.57 -29.59 15.34
N LEU A 259 -11.66 -29.66 16.31
CA LEU A 259 -11.19 -28.53 17.12
C LEU A 259 -10.34 -27.62 16.23
N MET A 260 -10.69 -26.35 16.10
CA MET A 260 -9.92 -25.34 15.38
C MET A 260 -9.49 -24.20 16.29
N ILE A 261 -8.30 -23.66 16.04
CA ILE A 261 -7.72 -22.57 16.79
C ILE A 261 -7.30 -21.49 15.80
N GLN A 262 -7.63 -20.25 16.11
CA GLN A 262 -7.18 -19.07 15.38
C GLN A 262 -6.70 -18.01 16.37
N VAL A 263 -5.58 -17.36 16.07
CA VAL A 263 -4.99 -16.29 16.90
C VAL A 263 -4.86 -15.04 16.06
N TYR A 264 -5.54 -13.95 16.46
CA TYR A 264 -5.56 -12.69 15.71
C TYR A 264 -5.78 -11.49 16.64
N PRO A 265 -5.05 -10.36 16.39
CA PRO A 265 -3.95 -10.22 15.43
C PRO A 265 -2.71 -11.04 15.81
N ASN A 266 -1.93 -11.46 14.82
CA ASN A 266 -0.62 -12.08 15.01
C ASN A 266 0.32 -11.65 13.86
N PRO A 267 1.36 -10.82 14.11
CA PRO A 267 1.80 -10.33 15.43
C PRO A 267 0.79 -9.43 16.14
N PHE A 268 0.90 -9.30 17.47
CA PHE A 268 -0.02 -8.50 18.27
C PHE A 268 0.71 -7.43 19.11
N ASN A 269 0.00 -6.32 19.39
CA ASN A 269 0.47 -5.25 20.27
C ASN A 269 -0.70 -4.45 20.83
N PRO A 270 -0.98 -4.43 22.12
CA PRO A 270 -0.47 -5.33 23.16
C PRO A 270 -1.33 -6.59 23.34
N GLU A 271 -2.42 -6.77 22.58
CA GLU A 271 -3.46 -7.77 22.82
C GLU A 271 -3.76 -8.61 21.59
N THR A 272 -4.06 -9.89 21.79
CA THR A 272 -4.52 -10.82 20.76
C THR A 272 -5.70 -11.64 21.24
N ASN A 273 -6.58 -12.06 20.31
CA ASN A 273 -7.70 -12.94 20.58
C ASN A 273 -7.39 -14.35 20.09
N ILE A 274 -7.64 -15.33 20.95
CA ILE A 274 -7.52 -16.76 20.66
C ILE A 274 -8.93 -17.28 20.50
N GLN A 275 -9.34 -17.57 19.28
CA GLN A 275 -10.63 -18.15 18.94
C GLN A 275 -10.52 -19.66 18.82
N ILE A 276 -11.42 -20.37 19.48
CA ILE A 276 -11.46 -21.84 19.53
C ILE A 276 -12.84 -22.29 19.09
N SER A 277 -12.92 -23.08 18.05
CA SER A 277 -14.17 -23.73 17.64
C SER A 277 -14.28 -25.11 18.25
N LEU A 278 -15.30 -25.33 19.10
CA LEU A 278 -15.55 -26.61 19.74
C LEU A 278 -16.50 -27.46 18.90
N PRO A 279 -16.15 -28.72 18.63
CA PRO A 279 -17.01 -29.65 17.90
C PRO A 279 -18.25 -30.09 18.69
N GLU A 280 -18.18 -30.09 20.01
CA GLU A 280 -19.22 -30.49 20.94
C GLU A 280 -19.05 -29.79 22.30
N ASP A 281 -20.00 -29.97 23.21
CA ASP A 281 -19.91 -29.43 24.57
C ASP A 281 -18.75 -30.08 25.34
N GLY A 282 -17.99 -29.29 26.08
CA GLY A 282 -16.82 -29.82 26.76
C GLY A 282 -16.05 -28.86 27.64
N ASN A 283 -14.92 -29.33 28.14
CA ASN A 283 -14.02 -28.57 28.97
C ASN A 283 -12.78 -28.19 28.15
N ILE A 284 -12.34 -26.95 28.30
CA ILE A 284 -11.14 -26.41 27.64
C ILE A 284 -10.09 -26.12 28.71
N LYS A 285 -8.84 -26.46 28.39
CA LYS A 285 -7.66 -25.97 29.07
C LYS A 285 -6.77 -25.28 28.01
N LEU A 286 -6.58 -23.97 28.12
CA LEU A 286 -5.70 -23.18 27.29
C LEU A 286 -4.43 -22.89 28.07
N SER A 287 -3.28 -23.16 27.50
CA SER A 287 -1.96 -22.88 28.06
C SER A 287 -1.08 -22.12 27.07
N ILE A 288 -0.36 -21.10 27.56
CA ILE A 288 0.59 -20.34 26.73
C ILE A 288 2.00 -20.57 27.29
N PHE A 289 2.91 -20.95 26.40
CA PHE A 289 4.30 -21.26 26.72
C PHE A 289 5.25 -20.32 25.99
N ASP A 290 6.40 -20.00 26.60
CA ASP A 290 7.51 -19.40 25.89
C ASP A 290 8.31 -20.44 25.08
N MET A 291 9.31 -19.98 24.33
CA MET A 291 10.16 -20.84 23.50
C MET A 291 11.07 -21.78 24.31
N GLN A 292 11.21 -21.56 25.62
CA GLN A 292 11.92 -22.44 26.54
C GLN A 292 11.00 -23.53 27.13
N GLY A 293 9.71 -23.53 26.75
CA GLY A 293 8.70 -24.48 27.24
C GLY A 293 8.18 -24.16 28.64
N LYS A 294 8.45 -22.95 29.16
CA LYS A 294 7.92 -22.51 30.44
C LYS A 294 6.50 -21.99 30.24
N GLN A 295 5.56 -22.55 30.98
CA GLN A 295 4.17 -22.13 30.99
C GLN A 295 4.03 -20.73 31.62
N ARG A 296 3.42 -19.80 30.91
CA ARG A 296 3.20 -18.41 31.32
C ARG A 296 1.76 -18.15 31.73
N ILE A 297 0.82 -18.79 31.04
CA ILE A 297 -0.63 -18.69 31.31
C ILE A 297 -1.24 -20.07 31.33
N GLU A 298 -2.23 -20.26 32.19
CA GLU A 298 -3.17 -21.38 32.16
C GLU A 298 -4.58 -20.88 32.43
N ILE A 299 -5.49 -21.19 31.54
CA ILE A 299 -6.92 -20.88 31.67
C ILE A 299 -7.69 -22.18 31.53
N GLN A 300 -8.51 -22.51 32.54
CA GLN A 300 -9.43 -23.62 32.49
C GLN A 300 -10.87 -23.13 32.41
N ARG A 301 -11.65 -23.69 31.50
CA ARG A 301 -13.09 -23.44 31.36
C ARG A 301 -13.82 -24.77 31.31
N ILE A 302 -14.80 -24.92 32.16
CA ILE A 302 -15.64 -26.11 32.23
C ILE A 302 -17.01 -25.81 31.62
N ASN A 303 -17.70 -26.84 31.13
CA ASN A 303 -19.06 -26.77 30.56
C ASN A 303 -19.19 -25.68 29.47
N GLN A 304 -18.22 -25.61 28.56
CA GLN A 304 -18.33 -24.75 27.40
C GLN A 304 -19.22 -25.40 26.36
N SER A 305 -20.17 -24.61 25.80
CA SER A 305 -21.04 -25.09 24.74
C SER A 305 -20.30 -25.23 23.41
N ARG A 306 -20.73 -26.17 22.60
CA ARG A 306 -20.33 -26.30 21.18
C ARG A 306 -20.35 -24.96 20.48
N GLY A 307 -19.39 -24.72 19.58
CA GLY A 307 -19.26 -23.51 18.78
C GLY A 307 -18.03 -22.67 19.15
N MET A 308 -18.07 -21.39 18.78
CA MET A 308 -16.93 -20.49 18.92
C MET A 308 -16.78 -20.01 20.36
N GLN A 309 -15.58 -20.18 20.91
CA GLN A 309 -15.14 -19.63 22.18
C GLN A 309 -14.01 -18.62 21.92
N GLU A 310 -13.96 -17.54 22.68
CA GLU A 310 -12.97 -16.49 22.51
C GLU A 310 -12.27 -16.15 23.83
N TYR A 311 -10.95 -15.98 23.74
CA TYR A 311 -10.07 -15.65 24.87
C TYR A 311 -9.14 -14.53 24.45
N SER A 312 -9.13 -13.42 25.21
CA SER A 312 -8.19 -12.34 24.98
C SER A 312 -6.93 -12.53 25.82
N TRP A 313 -5.78 -12.21 25.25
CA TRP A 313 -4.47 -12.22 25.94
C TRP A 313 -3.72 -10.93 25.68
N ASP A 314 -3.37 -10.23 26.77
CA ASP A 314 -2.71 -8.91 26.79
C ASP A 314 -1.19 -8.98 26.93
N GLY A 315 -0.57 -10.13 26.61
CA GLY A 315 0.89 -10.30 26.70
C GLY A 315 1.46 -10.38 28.13
N LYS A 316 0.60 -10.59 29.14
CA LYS A 316 1.05 -10.76 30.53
C LYS A 316 1.05 -12.21 30.98
N ASP A 317 1.81 -12.51 32.02
CA ASP A 317 1.78 -13.80 32.67
C ASP A 317 0.63 -13.92 33.70
N SER A 318 0.54 -15.08 34.34
CA SER A 318 -0.49 -15.37 35.36
C SER A 318 -0.41 -14.47 36.62
N GLN A 319 0.69 -13.73 36.79
CA GLN A 319 0.88 -12.76 37.87
C GLN A 319 0.61 -11.31 37.45
N GLY A 320 0.24 -11.10 36.16
CA GLY A 320 -0.02 -9.78 35.59
C GLY A 320 1.24 -9.01 35.18
N LEU A 321 2.39 -9.68 35.11
CA LEU A 321 3.66 -9.09 34.68
C LEU A 321 3.76 -9.15 33.15
N ASN A 322 4.18 -8.04 32.51
CA ASN A 322 4.41 -8.00 31.08
C ASN A 322 5.50 -9.01 30.68
N LEU A 323 5.21 -9.80 29.68
CA LEU A 323 6.19 -10.68 29.05
C LEU A 323 7.01 -9.93 27.99
N GLU A 324 8.21 -10.42 27.73
CA GLU A 324 9.09 -9.84 26.70
C GLU A 324 8.50 -10.09 25.30
N ALA A 325 8.82 -9.20 24.34
CA ALA A 325 8.46 -9.42 22.95
C ALA A 325 9.13 -10.71 22.44
N GLY A 326 8.35 -11.58 21.79
CA GLY A 326 8.86 -12.87 21.34
C GLY A 326 7.77 -13.79 20.80
N ILE A 327 8.17 -15.02 20.53
CA ILE A 327 7.26 -16.08 20.05
C ILE A 327 6.75 -16.87 21.26
N TYR A 328 5.43 -17.08 21.27
CA TYR A 328 4.74 -17.88 22.29
C TYR A 328 3.94 -18.97 21.62
N VAL A 329 3.84 -20.12 22.27
CA VAL A 329 3.08 -21.28 21.78
C VAL A 329 1.78 -21.40 22.57
N VAL A 330 0.66 -21.42 21.86
CA VAL A 330 -0.66 -21.67 22.43
C VAL A 330 -0.99 -23.15 22.31
N GLN A 331 -1.28 -23.80 23.44
CA GLN A 331 -1.71 -25.19 23.50
C GLN A 331 -3.14 -25.25 24.04
N ILE A 332 -3.98 -26.09 23.41
CA ILE A 332 -5.34 -26.32 23.86
C ILE A 332 -5.58 -27.82 24.06
N GLU A 333 -6.06 -28.15 25.24
CA GLU A 333 -6.58 -29.46 25.58
C GLU A 333 -8.12 -29.36 25.66
N PHE A 334 -8.81 -30.16 24.88
CA PHE A 334 -10.26 -30.25 24.89
C PHE A 334 -10.71 -31.64 25.34
N ARG A 335 -11.73 -31.68 26.21
CA ARG A 335 -12.38 -32.91 26.65
C ARG A 335 -13.89 -32.73 26.53
N ALA A 336 -14.51 -33.53 25.68
CA ALA A 336 -15.95 -33.63 25.56
C ALA A 336 -16.59 -34.04 26.88
N THR A 337 -17.76 -33.46 27.16
CA THR A 337 -18.54 -33.81 28.36
C THR A 337 -19.68 -34.75 28.06
N GLY A 338 -19.82 -35.21 26.82
CA GLY A 338 -20.59 -36.28 26.21
C GLY A 338 -21.97 -36.58 26.83
#